data_e800eb9a1c301a99ac30544bd0f314a7
#
_entry.id   e800eb9a1c301a99ac30544bd0f314a7
#
_cell.length_a   1.000
_cell.length_b   1.000
_cell.length_c   1.000
_cell.angle_alpha   90.00
_cell.angle_beta   90.00
_cell.angle_gamma   90.00
#
_symmetry.space_group_name_H-M   'P 1'
#
loop_
_entity.id
_entity.type
_entity.pdbx_description
1 polymer ?
#
loop_
_entity_poly.entity_id
_entity_poly.type
_entity_poly.pdbx_seq_one_letter_code
_entity_poly.pdbx_strand_id
1 'polypeptide(L)'
;NVNNRDFIGGRSGMEYFPKEDNYLYTIAQFFPRMCVYNDVEGWQNKQFLGRGEFTLPFGDYNVSITVPENHIVGATGELQNANAVLTEKQRSRLKQALNATEPVMIVNQAEAEEAEKNKAKKTKTWVFKATNVRDFAFATSRKFIWDAMGITIGGKSILAMSYYPKEANPLYGHLSTE
;
A
#
# COMPACT_ATOMS: atom_id res chain seq x y z
N ASN A 1 7.39 -20.69 -1.25
CA ASN A 1 6.73 -20.43 0.04
C ASN A 1 7.82 -20.27 1.09
N VAL A 2 8.17 -19.03 1.39
CA VAL A 2 9.03 -18.75 2.54
C VAL A 2 8.07 -18.56 3.74
N ASN A 3 8.23 -19.38 4.78
CA ASN A 3 7.52 -19.14 6.02
C ASN A 3 8.22 -18.00 6.75
N ASN A 4 7.74 -16.78 6.56
CA ASN A 4 8.38 -15.58 7.09
C ASN A 4 8.12 -15.36 8.59
N ARG A 5 7.54 -16.32 9.31
CA ARG A 5 7.28 -16.16 10.76
C ARG A 5 8.57 -15.90 11.55
N ASP A 6 9.70 -16.44 11.10
CA ASP A 6 11.00 -16.27 11.74
C ASP A 6 11.69 -14.95 11.36
N PHE A 7 11.12 -14.19 10.42
CA PHE A 7 11.67 -12.93 9.91
C PHE A 7 10.82 -11.71 10.25
N ILE A 8 9.96 -11.80 11.26
CA ILE A 8 9.10 -10.70 11.71
C ILE A 8 9.96 -9.58 12.29
N GLY A 9 9.72 -8.36 11.80
CA GLY A 9 10.44 -7.16 12.20
C GLY A 9 11.62 -6.80 11.27
N GLY A 10 12.23 -5.66 11.51
CA GLY A 10 13.28 -5.12 10.67
C GLY A 10 12.81 -4.82 9.24
N ARG A 11 13.54 -5.33 8.25
CA ARG A 11 13.22 -5.13 6.82
C ARG A 11 12.50 -6.32 6.16
N SER A 12 11.85 -7.15 6.97
CA SER A 12 11.15 -8.34 6.45
C SER A 12 9.90 -8.02 5.64
N GLY A 13 9.37 -6.80 5.77
CA GLY A 13 8.11 -6.40 5.15
C GLY A 13 6.87 -7.01 5.81
N MET A 14 7.02 -7.59 7.00
CA MET A 14 5.93 -8.21 7.74
C MET A 14 5.99 -7.81 9.22
N GLU A 15 4.88 -7.32 9.75
CA GLU A 15 4.70 -7.01 11.15
C GLU A 15 3.54 -7.84 11.73
N TYR A 16 3.77 -8.43 12.90
CA TYR A 16 2.79 -9.27 13.58
C TYR A 16 2.24 -8.60 14.84
N PHE A 17 0.94 -8.56 14.97
CA PHE A 17 0.18 -8.03 16.10
C PHE A 17 -0.40 -9.19 16.91
N PRO A 18 0.27 -9.62 17.98
CA PRO A 18 -0.09 -10.87 18.69
C PRO A 18 -1.44 -10.82 19.40
N LYS A 19 -1.88 -9.64 19.85
CA LYS A 19 -3.17 -9.50 20.56
C LYS A 19 -4.36 -9.86 19.68
N GLU A 20 -4.32 -9.48 18.42
CA GLU A 20 -5.39 -9.69 17.44
C GLU A 20 -5.09 -10.86 16.48
N ASP A 21 -3.92 -11.50 16.61
CA ASP A 21 -3.40 -12.51 15.67
C ASP A 21 -3.51 -12.02 14.21
N ASN A 22 -3.05 -10.80 13.96
CA ASN A 22 -3.11 -10.15 12.66
C ASN A 22 -1.72 -9.74 12.17
N TYR A 23 -1.63 -9.55 10.86
CA TYR A 23 -0.42 -9.14 10.18
C TYR A 23 -0.65 -7.86 9.38
N LEU A 24 0.41 -7.06 9.29
CA LEU A 24 0.57 -5.98 8.34
C LEU A 24 1.74 -6.32 7.42
N TYR A 25 1.53 -6.17 6.12
CA TYR A 25 2.54 -6.42 5.10
C TYR A 25 2.89 -5.12 4.40
N THR A 26 4.19 -4.84 4.30
CA THR A 26 4.75 -3.70 3.55
C THR A 26 5.78 -4.25 2.60
N ILE A 27 5.42 -4.42 1.34
CA ILE A 27 6.17 -5.17 0.35
C ILE A 27 6.73 -4.22 -0.71
N ALA A 28 8.04 -4.13 -0.76
CA ALA A 28 8.80 -3.37 -1.75
C ALA A 28 10.00 -4.19 -2.22
N GLN A 29 10.53 -3.90 -3.40
CA GLN A 29 11.73 -4.56 -3.95
C GLN A 29 11.60 -6.10 -3.97
N PHE A 30 10.42 -6.61 -4.32
CA PHE A 30 10.05 -8.03 -4.16
C PHE A 30 10.12 -8.86 -5.45
N PHE A 31 10.48 -8.25 -6.56
CA PHE A 31 10.54 -8.90 -7.87
C PHE A 31 11.90 -8.65 -8.56
N PRO A 32 12.36 -9.57 -9.42
CA PRO A 32 13.60 -9.39 -10.18
C PRO A 32 13.44 -8.25 -11.17
N ARG A 33 14.49 -7.46 -11.34
CA ARG A 33 14.51 -6.28 -12.21
C ARG A 33 15.68 -6.34 -13.16
N MET A 34 15.56 -5.71 -14.31
CA MET A 34 16.69 -5.48 -15.20
C MET A 34 17.65 -4.48 -14.56
N CYS A 35 18.93 -4.80 -14.61
CA CYS A 35 19.97 -3.89 -14.17
C CYS A 35 20.01 -2.65 -15.07
N VAL A 36 20.28 -1.50 -14.47
CA VAL A 36 20.60 -0.28 -15.23
C VAL A 36 22.02 -0.39 -15.77
N TYR A 37 22.20 0.03 -17.01
CA TYR A 37 23.51 0.27 -17.60
C TYR A 37 23.75 1.79 -17.70
N ASN A 38 24.91 2.26 -17.27
CA ASN A 38 25.36 3.62 -17.52
C ASN A 38 26.84 3.63 -17.96
N ASP A 39 27.28 4.75 -18.50
CA ASP A 39 28.64 4.94 -19.04
C ASP A 39 29.72 5.13 -17.96
N VAL A 40 29.34 5.37 -16.72
CA VAL A 40 30.28 5.57 -15.59
C VAL A 40 30.69 4.25 -14.96
N GLU A 41 29.71 3.37 -14.64
CA GLU A 41 29.96 2.11 -13.91
C GLU A 41 29.58 0.85 -14.71
N GLY A 42 29.01 0.99 -15.91
CA GLY A 42 28.50 -0.11 -16.70
C GLY A 42 27.21 -0.72 -16.10
N TRP A 43 27.12 -2.04 -16.03
CA TRP A 43 25.98 -2.73 -15.46
C TRP A 43 25.90 -2.59 -13.94
N GLN A 44 24.79 -2.03 -13.45
CA GLN A 44 24.50 -1.82 -12.02
C GLN A 44 23.91 -3.10 -11.40
N ASN A 45 24.71 -4.15 -11.26
CA ASN A 45 24.29 -5.45 -10.73
C ASN A 45 24.82 -5.74 -9.32
N LYS A 46 25.16 -4.70 -8.58
CA LYS A 46 25.70 -4.81 -7.21
C LYS A 46 24.67 -5.39 -6.26
N GLN A 47 25.14 -6.24 -5.35
CA GLN A 47 24.31 -6.74 -4.24
C GLN A 47 23.97 -5.61 -3.27
N PHE A 48 22.80 -5.65 -2.68
CA PHE A 48 22.42 -4.74 -1.58
C PHE A 48 23.23 -5.06 -0.31
N LEU A 49 24.00 -4.09 0.17
CA LEU A 49 24.89 -4.23 1.32
C LEU A 49 24.38 -3.48 2.58
N GLY A 50 23.12 -3.11 2.61
CA GLY A 50 22.50 -2.38 3.74
C GLY A 50 22.70 -0.87 3.71
N ARG A 51 23.53 -0.35 2.81
CA ARG A 51 23.77 1.09 2.60
C ARG A 51 23.74 1.41 1.12
N GLY A 52 23.25 2.61 0.79
CA GLY A 52 23.06 3.04 -0.59
C GLY A 52 21.80 2.44 -1.22
N GLU A 53 21.30 3.11 -2.24
CA GLU A 53 20.11 2.71 -2.98
C GLU A 53 20.48 2.29 -4.39
N PHE A 54 19.60 1.53 -5.02
CA PHE A 54 19.78 1.09 -6.39
C PHE A 54 19.37 2.18 -7.38
N THR A 55 20.10 2.26 -8.47
CA THR A 55 19.62 2.99 -9.65
C THR A 55 18.56 2.15 -10.33
N LEU A 56 17.35 2.68 -10.45
CA LEU A 56 16.21 1.97 -11.01
C LEU A 56 15.73 2.65 -12.30
N PRO A 57 15.52 1.90 -13.39
CA PRO A 57 14.92 2.43 -14.60
C PRO A 57 13.44 2.72 -14.36
N PHE A 58 12.90 3.69 -15.10
CA PHE A 58 11.44 3.89 -15.15
C PHE A 58 10.79 2.77 -15.97
N GLY A 59 9.58 2.43 -15.62
CA GLY A 59 8.79 1.42 -16.33
C GLY A 59 7.31 1.52 -16.04
N ASP A 60 6.55 0.74 -16.77
CA ASP A 60 5.11 0.60 -16.61
C ASP A 60 4.81 -0.72 -15.90
N TYR A 61 3.85 -0.68 -14.98
CA TYR A 61 3.48 -1.81 -14.14
C TYR A 61 1.99 -2.12 -14.26
N ASN A 62 1.66 -3.39 -14.46
CA ASN A 62 0.33 -3.94 -14.29
C ASN A 62 0.43 -5.05 -13.25
N VAL A 63 -0.13 -4.81 -12.07
CA VAL A 63 0.05 -5.71 -10.92
C VAL A 63 -1.29 -6.15 -10.37
N SER A 64 -1.44 -7.46 -10.20
CA SER A 64 -2.60 -8.10 -9.57
C SER A 64 -2.20 -8.64 -8.20
N ILE A 65 -2.87 -8.19 -7.14
CA ILE A 65 -2.59 -8.54 -5.75
C ILE A 65 -3.80 -9.27 -5.20
N THR A 66 -3.66 -10.58 -4.95
CA THR A 66 -4.73 -11.40 -4.38
C THR A 66 -4.51 -11.57 -2.89
N VAL A 67 -5.46 -11.08 -2.11
CA VAL A 67 -5.43 -11.07 -0.65
C VAL A 67 -6.76 -11.55 -0.06
N PRO A 68 -6.85 -11.89 1.24
CA PRO A 68 -8.14 -12.15 1.89
C PRO A 68 -9.13 -11.01 1.65
N GLU A 69 -10.41 -11.32 1.46
CA GLU A 69 -11.43 -10.35 1.01
C GLU A 69 -11.65 -9.16 1.97
N ASN A 70 -11.25 -9.31 3.25
CA ASN A 70 -11.32 -8.25 4.26
C ASN A 70 -10.04 -7.43 4.40
N HIS A 71 -9.03 -7.69 3.57
CA HIS A 71 -7.84 -6.84 3.50
C HIS A 71 -8.10 -5.59 2.65
N ILE A 72 -7.50 -4.50 3.09
CA ILE A 72 -7.31 -3.28 2.29
C ILE A 72 -5.92 -3.31 1.69
N VAL A 73 -5.78 -2.83 0.46
CA VAL A 73 -4.49 -2.73 -0.24
C VAL A 73 -4.24 -1.29 -0.64
N GLY A 74 -3.12 -0.74 -0.19
CA GLY A 74 -2.52 0.48 -0.72
C GLY A 74 -1.33 0.12 -1.60
N ALA A 75 -1.24 0.65 -2.81
CA ALA A 75 -0.18 0.29 -3.74
C ALA A 75 0.19 1.45 -4.66
N THR A 76 1.36 1.35 -5.29
CA THR A 76 1.79 2.25 -6.35
C THR A 76 0.82 2.19 -7.54
N GLY A 77 0.47 3.36 -8.10
CA GLY A 77 -0.38 3.47 -9.27
C GLY A 77 -1.86 3.58 -8.97
N GLU A 78 -2.67 3.40 -9.99
CA GLU A 78 -4.12 3.60 -9.94
C GLU A 78 -4.85 2.26 -9.85
N LEU A 79 -5.82 2.17 -8.94
CA LEU A 79 -6.71 1.01 -8.79
C LEU A 79 -7.68 0.92 -9.98
N GLN A 80 -7.59 -0.15 -10.75
CA GLN A 80 -8.37 -0.33 -11.98
C GLN A 80 -9.75 -0.96 -11.76
N ASN A 81 -9.92 -1.75 -10.69
CA ASN A 81 -11.13 -2.54 -10.46
C ASN A 81 -11.83 -2.20 -9.13
N ALA A 82 -11.90 -0.90 -8.80
CA ALA A 82 -12.52 -0.39 -7.57
C ALA A 82 -13.92 -0.97 -7.31
N ASN A 83 -14.74 -1.17 -8.36
CA ASN A 83 -16.08 -1.73 -8.23
C ASN A 83 -16.10 -3.19 -7.73
N ALA A 84 -15.04 -3.96 -7.99
CA ALA A 84 -14.94 -5.35 -7.58
C ALA A 84 -14.36 -5.52 -6.16
N VAL A 85 -13.53 -4.58 -5.69
CA VAL A 85 -12.77 -4.75 -4.45
C VAL A 85 -13.18 -3.79 -3.33
N LEU A 86 -13.79 -2.65 -3.65
CA LEU A 86 -14.29 -1.67 -2.69
C LEU A 86 -15.81 -1.78 -2.51
N THR A 87 -16.27 -1.57 -1.29
CA THR A 87 -17.69 -1.43 -1.00
C THR A 87 -18.24 -0.13 -1.62
N GLU A 88 -19.55 -0.06 -1.82
CA GLU A 88 -20.20 1.16 -2.30
C GLU A 88 -19.92 2.36 -1.36
N LYS A 89 -19.94 2.12 -0.05
CA LYS A 89 -19.62 3.13 0.97
C LYS A 89 -18.20 3.67 0.81
N GLN A 90 -17.19 2.80 0.60
CA GLN A 90 -15.80 3.22 0.39
C GLN A 90 -15.65 4.04 -0.91
N ARG A 91 -16.29 3.60 -2.00
CA ARG A 91 -16.28 4.35 -3.27
C ARG A 91 -16.94 5.73 -3.16
N SER A 92 -18.05 5.81 -2.43
CA SER A 92 -18.74 7.09 -2.17
C SER A 92 -17.85 8.05 -1.37
N ARG A 93 -17.19 7.54 -0.31
CA ARG A 93 -16.26 8.32 0.51
C ARG A 93 -15.05 8.81 -0.29
N LEU A 94 -14.49 7.97 -1.18
CA LEU A 94 -13.39 8.38 -2.08
C LEU A 94 -13.81 9.52 -3.03
N LYS A 95 -15.01 9.46 -3.58
CA LYS A 95 -15.55 10.57 -4.40
C LYS A 95 -15.71 11.85 -3.59
N GLN A 96 -16.15 11.74 -2.34
CA GLN A 96 -16.27 12.88 -1.42
C GLN A 96 -14.87 13.45 -1.12
N ALA A 97 -13.89 12.62 -0.88
CA ALA A 97 -12.51 13.00 -0.54
C ALA A 97 -11.86 13.86 -1.63
N LEU A 98 -12.18 13.64 -2.91
CA LEU A 98 -11.61 14.42 -4.03
C LEU A 98 -11.85 15.94 -3.92
N ASN A 99 -12.93 16.35 -3.26
CA ASN A 99 -13.31 17.75 -3.12
C ASN A 99 -13.31 18.20 -1.64
N ALA A 100 -12.81 17.39 -0.75
CA ALA A 100 -12.77 17.68 0.68
C ALA A 100 -11.55 18.55 1.01
N THR A 101 -11.72 19.45 1.97
CA THR A 101 -10.67 20.30 2.55
C THR A 101 -10.08 19.71 3.83
N GLU A 102 -10.65 18.61 4.30
CA GLU A 102 -10.24 17.85 5.47
C GLU A 102 -10.19 16.36 5.11
N PRO A 103 -9.36 15.54 5.77
CA PRO A 103 -9.30 14.12 5.52
C PRO A 103 -10.64 13.42 5.71
N VAL A 104 -11.06 12.62 4.72
CA VAL A 104 -12.26 11.80 4.76
C VAL A 104 -11.88 10.37 5.10
N MET A 105 -12.48 9.81 6.14
CA MET A 105 -12.24 8.41 6.55
C MET A 105 -12.90 7.46 5.56
N ILE A 106 -12.12 6.82 4.72
CA ILE A 106 -12.57 5.79 3.76
C ILE A 106 -12.90 4.49 4.49
N VAL A 107 -12.00 4.08 5.42
CA VAL A 107 -12.21 3.01 6.41
C VAL A 107 -11.90 3.62 7.78
N ASN A 108 -12.89 3.75 8.64
CA ASN A 108 -12.66 4.26 9.99
C ASN A 108 -12.17 3.16 10.94
N GLN A 109 -11.74 3.57 12.15
CA GLN A 109 -11.19 2.65 13.14
C GLN A 109 -12.18 1.52 13.51
N ALA A 110 -13.46 1.83 13.70
CA ALA A 110 -14.45 0.80 14.05
C ALA A 110 -14.65 -0.23 12.94
N GLU A 111 -14.60 0.20 11.67
CA GLU A 111 -14.67 -0.69 10.50
C GLU A 111 -13.41 -1.57 10.39
N ALA A 112 -12.23 -1.04 10.70
CA ALA A 112 -10.98 -1.80 10.73
C ALA A 112 -10.99 -2.82 11.88
N GLU A 113 -11.39 -2.42 13.08
CA GLU A 113 -11.51 -3.32 14.25
C GLU A 113 -12.53 -4.44 14.02
N GLU A 114 -13.60 -4.19 13.29
CA GLU A 114 -14.55 -5.25 12.91
C GLU A 114 -13.92 -6.23 11.91
N ALA A 115 -13.16 -5.72 10.93
CA ALA A 115 -12.43 -6.58 9.98
C ALA A 115 -11.34 -7.42 10.66
N GLU A 116 -10.74 -6.96 11.75
CA GLU A 116 -9.75 -7.70 12.53
C GLU A 116 -10.30 -8.97 13.17
N LYS A 117 -11.58 -8.97 13.60
CA LYS A 117 -12.19 -10.06 14.36
C LYS A 117 -12.30 -11.38 13.58
N ASN A 118 -12.40 -11.28 12.25
CA ASN A 118 -12.66 -12.43 11.39
C ASN A 118 -11.60 -12.58 10.30
N LYS A 119 -10.99 -13.77 10.21
CA LYS A 119 -10.12 -14.14 9.09
C LYS A 119 -10.98 -14.60 7.92
N ALA A 120 -11.06 -13.80 6.88
CA ALA A 120 -11.81 -14.15 5.68
C ALA A 120 -11.25 -15.41 5.02
N LYS A 121 -12.14 -16.32 4.62
CA LYS A 121 -11.78 -17.55 3.90
C LYS A 121 -11.68 -17.33 2.39
N LYS A 122 -12.41 -16.34 1.88
CA LYS A 122 -12.38 -15.95 0.47
C LYS A 122 -11.30 -14.92 0.22
N THR A 123 -10.92 -14.79 -1.03
CA THR A 123 -9.95 -13.80 -1.51
C THR A 123 -10.60 -12.87 -2.53
N LYS A 124 -9.99 -11.70 -2.70
CA LYS A 124 -10.27 -10.77 -3.80
C LYS A 124 -8.95 -10.31 -4.42
N THR A 125 -9.00 -9.97 -5.70
CA THR A 125 -7.83 -9.52 -6.45
C THR A 125 -7.95 -8.05 -6.76
N TRP A 126 -6.98 -7.27 -6.29
CA TRP A 126 -6.81 -5.86 -6.58
C TRP A 126 -5.93 -5.71 -7.81
N VAL A 127 -6.30 -4.86 -8.76
CA VAL A 127 -5.54 -4.63 -9.99
C VAL A 127 -5.09 -3.19 -10.04
N PHE A 128 -3.78 -2.98 -10.09
CA PHE A 128 -3.16 -1.66 -10.16
C PHE A 128 -2.41 -1.48 -11.46
N LYS A 129 -2.44 -0.26 -11.98
CA LYS A 129 -1.65 0.18 -13.12
C LYS A 129 -0.85 1.42 -12.75
N ALA A 130 0.45 1.39 -13.01
CA ALA A 130 1.34 2.53 -12.84
C ALA A 130 2.14 2.74 -14.11
N THR A 131 2.31 4.00 -14.53
CA THR A 131 3.02 4.35 -15.76
C THR A 131 4.16 5.27 -15.44
N ASN A 132 5.32 4.98 -16.00
CA ASN A 132 6.55 5.78 -15.87
C ASN A 132 6.96 5.98 -14.40
N VAL A 133 6.99 4.89 -13.62
CA VAL A 133 7.44 4.87 -12.22
C VAL A 133 8.70 4.03 -12.06
N ARG A 134 9.53 4.35 -11.06
CA ARG A 134 10.80 3.64 -10.83
C ARG A 134 10.62 2.30 -10.12
N ASP A 135 9.61 2.17 -9.30
CA ASP A 135 9.37 0.96 -8.53
C ASP A 135 7.88 0.76 -8.26
N PHE A 136 7.52 -0.46 -7.86
CA PHE A 136 6.19 -0.82 -7.41
C PHE A 136 6.27 -1.39 -6.00
N ALA A 137 5.52 -0.79 -5.09
CA ALA A 137 5.37 -1.25 -3.73
C ALA A 137 3.89 -1.35 -3.35
N PHE A 138 3.58 -2.18 -2.37
CA PHE A 138 2.25 -2.25 -1.80
C PHE A 138 2.29 -2.57 -0.31
N ALA A 139 1.24 -2.14 0.39
CA ALA A 139 0.97 -2.55 1.75
C ALA A 139 -0.43 -3.16 1.83
N THR A 140 -0.62 -4.13 2.72
CA THR A 140 -1.93 -4.75 2.92
C THR A 140 -2.12 -5.25 4.34
N SER A 141 -3.31 -5.01 4.87
CA SER A 141 -3.76 -5.53 6.15
C SER A 141 -5.28 -5.44 6.26
N ARG A 142 -5.88 -6.27 7.13
CA ARG A 142 -7.26 -6.08 7.59
C ARG A 142 -7.37 -5.01 8.69
N LYS A 143 -6.23 -4.61 9.27
CA LYS A 143 -6.13 -3.59 10.34
C LYS A 143 -6.15 -2.16 9.83
N PHE A 144 -6.11 -1.95 8.49
CA PHE A 144 -5.96 -0.61 7.96
C PHE A 144 -7.17 0.28 8.20
N ILE A 145 -6.94 1.34 8.94
CA ILE A 145 -7.65 2.60 8.85
C ILE A 145 -7.17 3.25 7.56
N TRP A 146 -8.06 3.89 6.82
CA TRP A 146 -7.74 4.52 5.56
C TRP A 146 -8.45 5.86 5.47
N ASP A 147 -7.69 6.93 5.33
CA ASP A 147 -8.20 8.27 5.04
C ASP A 147 -7.70 8.77 3.69
N ALA A 148 -8.37 9.78 3.15
CA ALA A 148 -8.02 10.40 1.89
C ALA A 148 -8.47 11.86 1.84
N MET A 149 -7.72 12.69 1.13
CA MET A 149 -8.08 14.08 0.83
C MET A 149 -7.63 14.47 -0.58
N GLY A 150 -8.44 15.26 -1.27
CA GLY A 150 -8.10 15.80 -2.57
C GLY A 150 -7.06 16.92 -2.45
N ILE A 151 -6.01 16.84 -3.25
CA ILE A 151 -5.01 17.90 -3.38
C ILE A 151 -4.79 18.23 -4.86
N THR A 152 -4.39 19.48 -5.15
CA THR A 152 -4.08 19.90 -6.52
C THR A 152 -2.58 20.15 -6.66
N ILE A 153 -1.94 19.37 -7.53
CA ILE A 153 -0.53 19.50 -7.85
C ILE A 153 -0.37 19.69 -9.36
N GLY A 154 0.26 20.78 -9.77
CA GLY A 154 0.49 21.08 -11.19
C GLY A 154 -0.80 21.17 -12.01
N GLY A 155 -1.90 21.65 -11.41
CA GLY A 155 -3.22 21.75 -12.04
C GLY A 155 -3.99 20.42 -12.16
N LYS A 156 -3.47 19.33 -11.60
CA LYS A 156 -4.14 18.03 -11.55
C LYS A 156 -4.67 17.76 -10.15
N SER A 157 -5.93 17.35 -10.06
CA SER A 157 -6.52 16.87 -8.81
C SER A 157 -6.11 15.42 -8.57
N ILE A 158 -5.52 15.14 -7.42
CA ILE A 158 -5.10 13.82 -6.97
C ILE A 158 -5.59 13.55 -5.55
N LEU A 159 -5.62 12.29 -5.13
CA LEU A 159 -5.90 11.92 -3.76
C LEU A 159 -4.60 11.68 -2.99
N ALA A 160 -4.37 12.43 -1.91
CA ALA A 160 -3.48 12.02 -0.85
C ALA A 160 -4.19 10.96 -0.02
N MET A 161 -3.51 9.84 0.28
CA MET A 161 -4.12 8.71 1.01
C MET A 161 -3.16 8.18 2.05
N SER A 162 -3.69 7.90 3.25
CA SER A 162 -2.94 7.29 4.33
C SER A 162 -3.57 5.96 4.75
N TYR A 163 -2.73 4.94 4.98
CA TYR A 163 -3.14 3.60 5.42
C TYR A 163 -2.32 3.23 6.65
N TYR A 164 -2.98 3.01 7.77
CA TYR A 164 -2.28 2.75 9.03
C TYR A 164 -3.12 1.89 9.99
N PRO A 165 -2.50 1.12 10.88
CA PRO A 165 -3.21 0.43 11.94
C PRO A 165 -3.53 1.37 13.10
N LYS A 166 -4.50 1.05 13.93
CA LYS A 166 -4.90 1.86 15.11
C LYS A 166 -3.75 2.15 16.09
N GLU A 167 -2.77 1.26 16.15
CA GLU A 167 -1.58 1.40 17.01
C GLU A 167 -0.67 2.56 16.58
N ALA A 168 -0.82 3.05 15.35
CA ALA A 168 -0.08 4.19 14.83
C ALA A 168 -0.75 5.55 15.16
N ASN A 169 -1.94 5.54 15.77
CA ASN A 169 -2.59 6.76 16.25
C ASN A 169 -1.94 7.27 17.56
N PRO A 170 -1.93 8.60 17.81
CA PRO A 170 -2.53 9.65 16.97
C PRO A 170 -1.64 10.14 15.81
N LEU A 171 -0.40 9.69 15.72
CA LEU A 171 0.59 10.26 14.80
C LEU A 171 0.15 10.22 13.34
N TYR A 172 -0.20 9.04 12.84
CA TYR A 172 -0.56 8.86 11.43
C TYR A 172 -1.92 9.46 11.06
N GLY A 173 -2.84 9.53 12.03
CA GLY A 173 -4.16 10.13 11.80
C GLY A 173 -4.16 11.66 11.70
N HIS A 174 -3.02 12.34 11.95
CA HIS A 174 -2.92 13.80 11.94
C HIS A 174 -1.84 14.36 11.01
N LEU A 175 -0.88 13.53 10.57
CA LEU A 175 0.30 14.04 9.87
C LEU A 175 0.46 13.53 8.43
N SER A 176 -0.33 12.55 8.01
CA SER A 176 -0.05 11.88 6.73
C SER A 176 -0.89 12.42 5.58
N THR A 177 -2.06 12.94 5.83
CA THR A 177 -2.99 13.43 4.79
C THR A 177 -3.22 14.93 4.91
N GLU A 178 -2.93 15.54 6.06
CA GLU A 178 -2.86 16.99 6.26
C GLU A 178 -1.48 17.51 5.76
#